data_300e3d0d7265971738cb0af26eb95a0d
#
_entry.id   300e3d0d7265971738cb0af26eb95a0d
#
_cell.length_a   1.000
_cell.length_b   1.000
_cell.length_c   1.000
_cell.angle_alpha   90.00
_cell.angle_beta   90.00
_cell.angle_gamma   90.00
#
_symmetry.space_group_name_H-M   'P 1'
#
loop_
_entity.id
_entity.type
_entity.pdbx_description
1 polymer ?
#
loop_
_entity_poly.entity_id
_entity_poly.type
_entity_poly.pdbx_seq_one_letter_code
_entity_poly.pdbx_strand_id
1 'polypeptide(L)'
;MPSRRTVLAATAGVTSALALGTDAQAGPLPHATRDGKLRALVARMSLEEKVGQLFVMRVYGHSATAPDQADIDANLQELGVRTAAELLEKYRVGGIIYFSWAHNTRDPHQIAALSNGIQRASLALPRGLPVLISTDQEHGIVARVGEPATLLPGAMALGAGGSRADARAAGRVGGAELRAIGIRQDYAPVADVNVNPANPVIGVRSFGADPDAVASLVAAQVKGYQGAGVAATAKHFPGHGDTAVDSHYGFPVIEHTREQWTALDAPPFRAAIRAGIDSIMTAHIMVPALDPSGDPATLSRPILTGILREQLGYDGVVVTDSLGMQGVREKYGDDQVPVLALKAGVDQLLNPPSIDVAWRAVLAAVRAGDLTEARLDESVLRILRLKAKLGLFERPYVSDAGVDRVVGIRRHLETADRIAERTTTLLVNEGALLPLSRRTHRNVLVVGADPASPSGTTGPPTAVLAAELTALGFTATGLPTGTAPTEALVDRAVAAAGGKDAVVVATYNVTADSTQRTLVARLLATGVPVVAVAIRNPYDVARLPGVKGCLATYSWTDVEVRAAARVLAGRVAPRGRLPVPVQRADDPAKVLFPVGHGLTYGP
;
A
#
# COMPACT_ATOMS: atom_id res chain seq x y z
N MET A 1 85.53 11.54 23.02
CA MET A 1 86.57 12.30 22.28
C MET A 1 86.47 11.92 20.81
N PRO A 2 86.78 12.83 19.89
CA PRO A 2 86.05 14.11 19.60
C PRO A 2 85.41 14.09 18.21
N SER A 3 84.42 14.87 18.04
CA SER A 3 84.29 16.12 17.23
C SER A 3 84.66 16.03 15.75
N ARG A 4 83.78 16.50 14.88
CA ARG A 4 83.99 17.73 14.07
C ARG A 4 82.75 18.09 13.24
N ARG A 5 82.43 19.35 13.31
CA ARG A 5 81.53 20.17 12.48
C ARG A 5 82.01 20.29 11.02
N THR A 6 81.09 20.57 10.08
CA THR A 6 81.17 21.48 8.95
C THR A 6 79.81 21.55 8.28
N VAL A 7 78.99 22.57 8.34
CA VAL A 7 78.88 23.89 7.69
C VAL A 7 78.51 23.79 6.18
N LEU A 8 77.31 24.22 5.89
CA LEU A 8 76.69 24.97 4.77
C LEU A 8 76.95 24.57 3.31
N ALA A 9 75.82 24.37 2.59
CA ALA A 9 75.52 25.18 1.40
C ALA A 9 74.01 25.13 1.08
N ALA A 10 73.41 26.30 0.96
CA ALA A 10 72.01 26.49 0.52
C ALA A 10 71.96 26.47 -1.00
N THR A 11 70.99 25.69 -1.55
CA THR A 11 70.49 25.87 -2.92
C THR A 11 68.97 25.88 -2.89
N ALA A 12 68.39 27.01 -3.31
CA ALA A 12 66.97 27.22 -3.48
C ALA A 12 66.46 26.43 -4.67
N GLY A 13 65.59 25.45 -4.40
CA GLY A 13 64.79 24.77 -5.41
C GLY A 13 63.29 25.12 -5.23
N VAL A 14 62.73 25.86 -6.18
CA VAL A 14 61.31 26.15 -6.29
C VAL A 14 60.62 24.86 -6.70
N THR A 15 59.93 24.20 -5.78
CA THR A 15 59.01 23.13 -6.09
C THR A 15 57.58 23.66 -5.99
N SER A 16 56.92 23.73 -7.15
CA SER A 16 55.49 24.02 -7.30
C SER A 16 54.70 22.88 -6.61
N ALA A 17 54.12 23.17 -5.47
CA ALA A 17 53.15 22.28 -4.83
C ALA A 17 51.82 22.39 -5.59
N LEU A 18 51.46 21.34 -6.37
CA LEU A 18 50.11 21.10 -6.81
C LEU A 18 49.25 20.85 -5.56
N ALA A 19 48.42 21.81 -5.20
CA ALA A 19 47.36 21.63 -4.22
C ALA A 19 46.30 20.68 -4.83
N LEU A 20 46.33 19.41 -4.44
CA LEU A 20 45.20 18.50 -4.58
C LEU A 20 44.08 19.06 -3.69
N GLY A 21 43.12 19.73 -4.33
CA GLY A 21 41.86 20.12 -3.70
C GLY A 21 41.16 18.87 -3.20
N THR A 22 41.18 18.67 -1.90
CA THR A 22 40.24 17.76 -1.25
C THR A 22 38.85 18.36 -1.42
N ASP A 23 38.03 17.77 -2.29
CA ASP A 23 36.59 17.98 -2.29
C ASP A 23 36.06 17.64 -0.91
N ALA A 24 35.94 18.62 -0.06
CA ALA A 24 35.23 18.55 1.19
C ALA A 24 33.76 18.35 0.80
N GLN A 25 33.27 17.11 0.85
CA GLN A 25 31.84 16.82 0.80
C GLN A 25 31.19 17.63 1.92
N ALA A 26 30.49 18.70 1.53
CA ALA A 26 29.72 19.50 2.46
C ALA A 26 28.70 18.62 3.13
N GLY A 27 28.86 18.35 4.42
CA GLY A 27 27.89 17.63 5.22
C GLY A 27 26.51 18.29 5.17
N PRO A 28 25.44 17.56 5.52
CA PRO A 28 24.09 18.12 5.47
C PRO A 28 24.02 19.38 6.34
N LEU A 29 23.46 20.45 5.76
CA LEU A 29 23.28 21.74 6.43
C LEU A 29 22.43 21.59 7.70
N PRO A 30 22.71 22.35 8.77
CA PRO A 30 21.85 22.38 9.96
C PRO A 30 20.37 22.63 9.61
N HIS A 31 19.43 22.00 10.31
CA HIS A 31 17.99 22.08 10.03
C HIS A 31 17.48 23.53 9.89
N ALA A 32 17.90 24.46 10.76
CA ALA A 32 17.51 25.87 10.71
C ALA A 32 17.94 26.58 9.40
N THR A 33 19.15 26.27 8.90
CA THR A 33 19.64 26.83 7.63
C THR A 33 18.89 26.25 6.42
N ARG A 34 18.48 24.98 6.50
CA ARG A 34 17.71 24.31 5.44
C ARG A 34 16.29 24.86 5.36
N ASP A 35 15.60 25.02 6.49
CA ASP A 35 14.25 25.58 6.56
C ASP A 35 14.21 27.02 6.04
N GLY A 36 15.18 27.85 6.41
CA GLY A 36 15.33 29.21 5.88
C GLY A 36 15.47 29.25 4.35
N LYS A 37 16.23 28.33 3.75
CA LYS A 37 16.33 28.21 2.28
C LYS A 37 15.01 27.80 1.63
N LEU A 38 14.26 26.89 2.23
CA LEU A 38 12.95 26.47 1.70
C LEU A 38 11.93 27.60 1.78
N ARG A 39 11.87 28.35 2.89
CA ARG A 39 11.01 29.56 2.99
C ARG A 39 11.37 30.61 1.95
N ALA A 40 12.66 30.88 1.76
CA ALA A 40 13.13 31.80 0.72
C ALA A 40 12.82 31.31 -0.71
N LEU A 41 12.75 29.98 -0.92
CA LEU A 41 12.32 29.40 -2.18
C LEU A 41 10.82 29.65 -2.40
N VAL A 42 9.97 29.33 -1.42
CA VAL A 42 8.52 29.57 -1.47
C VAL A 42 8.20 31.03 -1.74
N ALA A 43 8.87 31.96 -1.07
CA ALA A 43 8.68 33.41 -1.26
C ALA A 43 9.00 33.91 -2.68
N ARG A 44 9.78 33.16 -3.47
CA ARG A 44 10.15 33.51 -4.85
C ARG A 44 9.32 32.75 -5.91
N MET A 45 8.47 31.81 -5.50
CA MET A 45 7.59 31.08 -6.42
C MET A 45 6.44 31.97 -6.88
N SER A 46 6.06 31.82 -8.15
CA SER A 46 4.81 32.44 -8.64
C SER A 46 3.59 31.71 -8.04
N LEU A 47 2.43 32.34 -8.11
CA LEU A 47 1.20 31.71 -7.63
C LEU A 47 0.90 30.41 -8.38
N GLU A 48 1.13 30.39 -9.69
CA GLU A 48 0.96 29.20 -10.54
C GLU A 48 1.90 28.05 -10.12
N GLU A 49 3.16 28.36 -9.80
CA GLU A 49 4.12 27.38 -9.30
C GLU A 49 3.71 26.84 -7.92
N LYS A 50 3.22 27.69 -7.02
CA LYS A 50 2.70 27.29 -5.70
C LYS A 50 1.49 26.36 -5.84
N VAL A 51 0.52 26.74 -6.65
CA VAL A 51 -0.69 25.94 -6.92
C VAL A 51 -0.29 24.59 -7.52
N GLY A 52 0.61 24.56 -8.50
CA GLY A 52 1.07 23.33 -9.12
C GLY A 52 1.65 22.34 -8.09
N GLN A 53 2.44 22.83 -7.11
CA GLN A 53 3.04 21.96 -6.09
C GLN A 53 2.03 21.22 -5.21
N LEU A 54 0.78 21.68 -5.14
CA LEU A 54 -0.27 21.04 -4.35
C LEU A 54 -0.85 19.79 -5.03
N PHE A 55 -0.66 19.62 -6.33
CA PHE A 55 -1.26 18.51 -7.07
C PHE A 55 -0.33 17.29 -7.17
N VAL A 56 -0.93 16.11 -6.94
CA VAL A 56 -0.35 14.80 -7.23
C VAL A 56 -1.22 14.15 -8.30
N MET A 57 -0.69 13.98 -9.51
CA MET A 57 -1.46 13.54 -10.68
C MET A 57 -1.04 12.17 -11.18
N ARG A 58 -2.00 11.42 -11.71
CA ARG A 58 -1.69 10.28 -12.59
C ARG A 58 -1.24 10.80 -13.96
N VAL A 59 -0.55 9.97 -14.68
CA VAL A 59 -0.23 10.13 -16.10
C VAL A 59 -0.11 8.75 -16.74
N TYR A 60 -0.63 8.57 -17.94
CA TYR A 60 -0.51 7.30 -18.64
C TYR A 60 0.86 7.17 -19.32
N GLY A 61 1.39 5.94 -19.28
CA GLY A 61 2.54 5.54 -20.06
C GLY A 61 3.80 5.21 -19.26
N HIS A 62 4.63 4.44 -19.92
CA HIS A 62 5.88 3.89 -19.38
C HIS A 62 7.08 4.83 -19.52
N SER A 63 6.91 5.96 -20.19
CA SER A 63 7.96 6.95 -20.48
C SER A 63 7.48 8.37 -20.21
N ALA A 64 8.37 9.22 -19.68
CA ALA A 64 8.05 10.60 -19.38
C ALA A 64 7.84 11.48 -20.62
N THR A 65 8.41 11.09 -21.77
CA THR A 65 8.43 11.91 -23.00
C THR A 65 7.94 11.17 -24.25
N ALA A 66 7.96 9.84 -24.23
CA ALA A 66 7.62 9.01 -25.37
C ALA A 66 6.81 7.77 -24.94
N PRO A 67 5.61 7.95 -24.37
CA PRO A 67 4.70 6.83 -24.10
C PRO A 67 4.12 6.27 -25.41
N ASP A 68 3.44 5.13 -25.33
CA ASP A 68 2.75 4.54 -26.47
C ASP A 68 1.58 5.44 -26.93
N GLN A 69 1.16 5.32 -28.20
CA GLN A 69 0.11 6.19 -28.77
C GLN A 69 -1.20 6.14 -27.98
N ALA A 70 -1.62 4.95 -27.54
CA ALA A 70 -2.83 4.80 -26.72
C ALA A 70 -2.74 5.58 -25.38
N ASP A 71 -1.55 5.62 -24.78
CA ASP A 71 -1.31 6.41 -23.55
C ASP A 71 -1.32 7.91 -23.85
N ILE A 72 -0.80 8.34 -25.01
CA ILE A 72 -0.90 9.74 -25.47
C ILE A 72 -2.36 10.14 -25.64
N ASP A 73 -3.16 9.30 -26.27
CA ASP A 73 -4.58 9.58 -26.53
C ASP A 73 -5.36 9.68 -25.20
N ALA A 74 -5.10 8.76 -24.25
CA ALA A 74 -5.69 8.82 -22.92
C ALA A 74 -5.27 10.08 -22.14
N ASN A 75 -3.99 10.44 -22.19
CA ASN A 75 -3.49 11.68 -21.56
C ASN A 75 -4.12 12.94 -22.16
N LEU A 76 -4.29 12.98 -23.49
CA LEU A 76 -4.96 14.11 -24.17
C LEU A 76 -6.41 14.21 -23.73
N GLN A 77 -7.11 13.08 -23.68
CA GLN A 77 -8.53 13.03 -23.31
C GLN A 77 -8.77 13.46 -21.85
N GLU A 78 -7.94 12.95 -20.92
CA GLU A 78 -8.19 13.13 -19.48
C GLU A 78 -7.43 14.32 -18.86
N LEU A 79 -6.24 14.65 -19.38
CA LEU A 79 -5.34 15.64 -18.79
C LEU A 79 -5.09 16.85 -19.70
N GLY A 80 -5.45 16.75 -20.98
CA GLY A 80 -5.20 17.81 -21.98
C GLY A 80 -3.72 18.06 -22.27
N VAL A 81 -2.90 17.02 -22.09
CA VAL A 81 -1.45 16.97 -22.38
C VAL A 81 -1.10 15.60 -22.95
N ARG A 82 0.04 15.47 -23.63
CA ARG A 82 0.44 14.21 -24.29
C ARG A 82 1.29 13.31 -23.39
N THR A 83 2.08 13.92 -22.51
CA THR A 83 3.15 13.24 -21.77
C THR A 83 3.28 13.78 -20.35
N ALA A 84 4.00 13.04 -19.49
CA ALA A 84 4.36 13.52 -18.16
C ALA A 84 5.19 14.82 -18.23
N ALA A 85 6.08 14.95 -19.21
CA ALA A 85 6.88 16.16 -19.39
C ALA A 85 6.00 17.38 -19.69
N GLU A 86 5.00 17.25 -20.57
CA GLU A 86 4.04 18.32 -20.87
C GLU A 86 3.15 18.64 -19.65
N LEU A 87 2.75 17.64 -18.85
CA LEU A 87 2.02 17.85 -17.60
C LEU A 87 2.82 18.73 -16.63
N LEU A 88 4.11 18.40 -16.46
CA LEU A 88 5.02 19.16 -15.61
C LEU A 88 5.25 20.58 -16.12
N GLU A 89 5.43 20.74 -17.42
CA GLU A 89 5.61 22.05 -18.04
C GLU A 89 4.39 22.95 -17.86
N LYS A 90 3.18 22.40 -18.11
CA LYS A 90 1.93 23.16 -18.10
C LYS A 90 1.46 23.53 -16.69
N TYR A 91 1.48 22.55 -15.76
CA TYR A 91 0.86 22.71 -14.44
C TYR A 91 1.84 22.77 -13.27
N ARG A 92 3.13 22.49 -13.46
CA ARG A 92 4.15 22.50 -12.40
C ARG A 92 3.81 21.58 -11.22
N VAL A 93 3.19 20.42 -11.48
CA VAL A 93 2.70 19.54 -10.42
C VAL A 93 3.80 19.10 -9.46
N GLY A 94 3.44 19.05 -8.16
CA GLY A 94 4.37 18.70 -7.08
C GLY A 94 4.65 17.22 -6.97
N GLY A 95 3.72 16.36 -7.44
CA GLY A 95 3.82 14.91 -7.38
C GLY A 95 3.20 14.20 -8.58
N ILE A 96 3.64 12.94 -8.79
CA ILE A 96 3.04 12.00 -9.75
C ILE A 96 2.82 10.67 -9.04
N ILE A 97 1.59 10.11 -9.17
CA ILE A 97 1.26 8.78 -8.66
C ILE A 97 1.30 7.76 -9.80
N TYR A 98 1.88 6.58 -9.53
CA TYR A 98 1.94 5.46 -10.46
C TYR A 98 0.83 4.44 -10.20
N PHE A 99 0.22 3.99 -11.31
CA PHE A 99 -0.74 2.90 -11.34
C PHE A 99 -0.37 1.87 -12.40
N SER A 100 -0.65 0.59 -12.14
CA SER A 100 -0.46 -0.48 -13.12
C SER A 100 -1.38 -0.32 -14.33
N TRP A 101 -2.64 0.05 -14.11
CA TRP A 101 -3.61 0.30 -15.18
C TRP A 101 -3.30 1.55 -16.03
N ALA A 102 -2.47 2.47 -15.53
CA ALA A 102 -1.94 3.60 -16.31
C ALA A 102 -0.62 3.26 -17.01
N HIS A 103 -0.22 1.99 -17.04
CA HIS A 103 0.97 1.45 -17.70
C HIS A 103 2.30 2.02 -17.17
N ASN A 104 2.32 2.48 -15.91
CA ASN A 104 3.52 3.06 -15.30
C ASN A 104 4.49 1.99 -14.75
N THR A 105 4.00 0.77 -14.46
CA THR A 105 4.71 -0.22 -13.64
C THR A 105 4.88 -1.56 -14.36
N ARG A 106 5.58 -1.55 -15.51
CA ARG A 106 5.84 -2.76 -16.31
C ARG A 106 6.90 -3.67 -15.70
N ASP A 107 8.03 -3.08 -15.32
CA ASP A 107 9.14 -3.75 -14.65
C ASP A 107 10.00 -2.72 -13.88
N PRO A 108 10.86 -3.15 -12.93
CA PRO A 108 11.62 -2.23 -12.08
C PRO A 108 12.57 -1.30 -12.84
N HIS A 109 13.22 -1.74 -13.92
CA HIS A 109 14.11 -0.89 -14.73
C HIS A 109 13.32 0.16 -15.51
N GLN A 110 12.19 -0.24 -16.10
CA GLN A 110 11.29 0.70 -16.77
C GLN A 110 10.77 1.75 -15.78
N ILE A 111 10.35 1.36 -14.56
CA ILE A 111 9.88 2.29 -13.54
C ILE A 111 10.99 3.27 -13.14
N ALA A 112 12.22 2.78 -12.96
CA ALA A 112 13.39 3.63 -12.67
C ALA A 112 13.67 4.61 -13.81
N ALA A 113 13.59 4.17 -15.07
CA ALA A 113 13.76 5.02 -16.25
C ALA A 113 12.67 6.10 -16.34
N LEU A 114 11.39 5.74 -16.11
CA LEU A 114 10.26 6.67 -16.05
C LEU A 114 10.47 7.69 -14.92
N SER A 115 10.83 7.24 -13.72
CA SER A 115 11.10 8.11 -12.56
C SER A 115 12.20 9.10 -12.86
N ASN A 116 13.31 8.64 -13.43
CA ASN A 116 14.41 9.50 -13.85
C ASN A 116 14.01 10.48 -14.98
N GLY A 117 13.18 10.04 -15.91
CA GLY A 117 12.64 10.87 -16.98
C GLY A 117 11.79 12.02 -16.46
N ILE A 118 10.90 11.74 -15.52
CA ILE A 118 10.06 12.73 -14.81
C ILE A 118 10.94 13.75 -14.08
N GLN A 119 11.94 13.27 -13.32
CA GLN A 119 12.85 14.17 -12.61
C GLN A 119 13.64 15.07 -13.58
N ARG A 120 14.16 14.51 -14.69
CA ARG A 120 14.88 15.31 -15.71
C ARG A 120 13.96 16.37 -16.32
N ALA A 121 12.74 16.00 -16.71
CA ALA A 121 11.79 16.93 -17.30
C ALA A 121 11.45 18.07 -16.32
N SER A 122 11.19 17.78 -15.06
CA SER A 122 10.86 18.78 -14.06
C SER A 122 12.04 19.70 -13.74
N LEU A 123 13.24 19.14 -13.53
CA LEU A 123 14.43 19.92 -13.15
C LEU A 123 15.00 20.78 -14.30
N ALA A 124 14.66 20.48 -15.56
CA ALA A 124 15.00 21.29 -16.72
C ALA A 124 14.14 22.57 -16.85
N LEU A 125 13.02 22.64 -16.13
CA LEU A 125 12.14 23.82 -16.17
C LEU A 125 12.74 25.00 -15.40
N PRO A 126 12.40 26.25 -15.75
CA PRO A 126 12.75 27.41 -14.93
C PRO A 126 12.28 27.19 -13.48
N ARG A 127 13.17 27.36 -12.50
CA ARG A 127 12.94 26.99 -11.10
C ARG A 127 12.48 25.53 -10.92
N GLY A 128 13.02 24.61 -11.72
CA GLY A 128 12.67 23.20 -11.65
C GLY A 128 12.81 22.63 -10.24
N LEU A 129 11.76 22.01 -9.75
CA LEU A 129 11.70 21.34 -8.44
C LEU A 129 11.61 19.83 -8.63
N PRO A 130 12.20 19.03 -7.73
CA PRO A 130 12.04 17.58 -7.82
C PRO A 130 10.58 17.19 -7.60
N VAL A 131 10.12 16.18 -8.34
CA VAL A 131 8.77 15.62 -8.23
C VAL A 131 8.72 14.55 -7.14
N LEU A 132 7.68 14.56 -6.30
CA LEU A 132 7.42 13.49 -5.35
C LEU A 132 6.64 12.38 -6.06
N ILE A 133 7.32 11.28 -6.37
CA ILE A 133 6.71 10.11 -7.03
C ILE A 133 6.15 9.18 -5.96
N SER A 134 4.89 8.79 -6.12
CA SER A 134 4.13 7.98 -5.17
C SER A 134 3.44 6.78 -5.82
N THR A 135 2.98 5.84 -5.00
CA THR A 135 2.14 4.71 -5.39
C THR A 135 1.38 4.16 -4.20
N ASP A 136 0.42 3.25 -4.43
CA ASP A 136 -0.23 2.42 -3.42
C ASP A 136 0.40 1.02 -3.41
N GLN A 137 1.45 0.81 -2.64
CA GLN A 137 2.07 -0.49 -2.46
C GLN A 137 1.77 -1.01 -1.05
N GLU A 138 0.49 -1.28 -0.76
CA GLU A 138 0.04 -1.83 0.52
C GLU A 138 0.50 -3.28 0.71
N HIS A 139 0.86 -3.95 -0.39
CA HIS A 139 1.05 -5.39 -0.52
C HIS A 139 -0.27 -6.19 -0.33
N GLY A 140 -0.18 -7.53 -0.32
CA GLY A 140 -1.41 -8.32 -0.35
C GLY A 140 -2.26 -7.98 -1.57
N ILE A 141 -3.51 -7.56 -1.34
CA ILE A 141 -4.48 -7.32 -2.44
C ILE A 141 -4.32 -5.97 -3.14
N VAL A 142 -3.48 -5.07 -2.64
CA VAL A 142 -3.20 -3.76 -3.25
C VAL A 142 -1.70 -3.62 -3.50
N ALA A 143 -1.28 -3.99 -4.69
CA ALA A 143 0.10 -3.92 -5.15
C ALA A 143 0.15 -3.37 -6.58
N ARG A 144 1.04 -2.40 -6.83
CA ARG A 144 1.22 -1.79 -8.17
C ARG A 144 2.51 -2.23 -8.82
N VAL A 145 3.53 -2.49 -8.00
CA VAL A 145 4.82 -2.99 -8.45
C VAL A 145 4.83 -4.50 -8.20
N GLY A 146 4.91 -5.27 -9.28
CA GLY A 146 4.90 -6.72 -9.25
C GLY A 146 6.29 -7.33 -9.40
N GLU A 147 6.35 -8.65 -9.56
CA GLU A 147 7.60 -9.38 -9.78
C GLU A 147 8.42 -8.80 -10.94
N PRO A 148 9.76 -8.80 -10.82
CA PRO A 148 10.58 -9.46 -9.81
C PRO A 148 10.71 -8.72 -8.47
N ALA A 149 10.01 -7.60 -8.24
CA ALA A 149 9.96 -6.98 -6.93
C ALA A 149 9.32 -7.92 -5.90
N THR A 150 9.72 -7.78 -4.64
CA THR A 150 9.26 -8.65 -3.57
C THR A 150 7.81 -8.34 -3.20
N LEU A 151 6.90 -9.27 -3.48
CA LEU A 151 5.54 -9.24 -2.96
C LEU A 151 5.56 -9.70 -1.49
N LEU A 152 4.99 -8.90 -0.62
CA LEU A 152 4.94 -9.14 0.82
C LEU A 152 3.51 -9.46 1.25
N PRO A 153 3.31 -10.19 2.35
CA PRO A 153 2.00 -10.37 2.94
C PRO A 153 1.33 -9.04 3.28
N GLY A 154 0.00 -8.99 3.03
CA GLY A 154 -0.83 -7.82 3.27
C GLY A 154 -1.03 -7.51 4.75
N ALA A 155 -1.75 -6.41 5.03
CA ALA A 155 -1.91 -5.91 6.40
C ALA A 155 -2.61 -6.92 7.31
N MET A 156 -3.71 -7.57 6.88
CA MET A 156 -4.41 -8.54 7.74
C MET A 156 -3.57 -9.80 7.99
N ALA A 157 -2.75 -10.23 7.03
CA ALA A 157 -1.78 -11.28 7.26
C ALA A 157 -0.76 -10.87 8.33
N LEU A 158 -0.18 -9.67 8.25
CA LEU A 158 0.71 -9.14 9.28
C LEU A 158 0.00 -9.03 10.65
N GLY A 159 -1.29 -8.68 10.65
CA GLY A 159 -2.15 -8.71 11.83
C GLY A 159 -2.26 -10.10 12.44
N ALA A 160 -2.50 -11.12 11.60
CA ALA A 160 -2.55 -12.52 12.02
C ALA A 160 -1.22 -13.02 12.60
N GLY A 161 -0.09 -12.52 12.10
CA GLY A 161 1.23 -12.79 12.65
C GLY A 161 1.51 -12.05 13.96
N GLY A 162 0.85 -10.94 14.23
CA GLY A 162 0.98 -10.13 15.45
C GLY A 162 2.39 -9.58 15.74
N SER A 163 3.28 -9.63 14.76
CA SER A 163 4.71 -9.35 14.95
C SER A 163 5.10 -7.94 14.47
N ARG A 164 5.39 -7.03 15.41
CA ARG A 164 5.96 -5.71 15.12
C ARG A 164 7.28 -5.79 14.33
N ALA A 165 8.07 -6.82 14.60
CA ALA A 165 9.34 -7.03 13.90
C ALA A 165 9.11 -7.37 12.42
N ASP A 166 8.12 -8.23 12.13
CA ASP A 166 7.76 -8.62 10.77
C ASP A 166 7.07 -7.46 10.02
N ALA A 167 6.17 -6.71 10.66
CA ALA A 167 5.57 -5.50 10.08
C ALA A 167 6.64 -4.44 9.72
N ARG A 168 7.62 -4.22 10.62
CA ARG A 168 8.74 -3.33 10.33
C ARG A 168 9.64 -3.86 9.21
N ALA A 169 9.88 -5.16 9.16
CA ALA A 169 10.69 -5.79 8.11
C ALA A 169 10.00 -5.68 6.74
N ALA A 170 8.67 -5.91 6.68
CA ALA A 170 7.87 -5.72 5.47
C ALA A 170 7.97 -4.27 4.96
N GLY A 171 7.71 -3.27 5.81
CA GLY A 171 7.85 -1.86 5.42
C GLY A 171 9.28 -1.49 4.99
N ARG A 172 10.32 -2.11 5.59
CA ARG A 172 11.71 -1.87 5.20
C ARG A 172 12.05 -2.48 3.84
N VAL A 173 11.60 -3.69 3.55
CA VAL A 173 11.82 -4.35 2.25
C VAL A 173 11.06 -3.59 1.16
N GLY A 174 9.74 -3.38 1.32
CA GLY A 174 8.92 -2.63 0.37
C GLY A 174 9.49 -1.23 0.11
N GLY A 175 9.80 -0.48 1.17
CA GLY A 175 10.39 0.86 1.05
C GLY A 175 11.76 0.87 0.37
N ALA A 176 12.62 -0.11 0.64
CA ALA A 176 13.93 -0.20 -0.01
C ALA A 176 13.80 -0.43 -1.53
N GLU A 177 12.88 -1.31 -1.94
CA GLU A 177 12.63 -1.61 -3.36
C GLU A 177 11.95 -0.43 -4.08
N LEU A 178 10.93 0.19 -3.47
CA LEU A 178 10.30 1.41 -4.02
C LEU A 178 11.32 2.53 -4.21
N ARG A 179 12.17 2.76 -3.21
CA ARG A 179 13.23 3.77 -3.32
C ARG A 179 14.20 3.48 -4.46
N ALA A 180 14.56 2.22 -4.70
CA ALA A 180 15.51 1.83 -5.74
C ALA A 180 14.99 2.12 -7.15
N ILE A 181 13.66 2.13 -7.34
CA ILE A 181 12.99 2.44 -8.60
C ILE A 181 12.52 3.90 -8.70
N GLY A 182 12.87 4.75 -7.72
CA GLY A 182 12.58 6.18 -7.75
C GLY A 182 11.26 6.62 -7.10
N ILE A 183 10.47 5.70 -6.57
CA ILE A 183 9.25 6.01 -5.78
C ILE A 183 9.68 6.42 -4.38
N ARG A 184 9.21 7.59 -3.92
CA ARG A 184 9.65 8.20 -2.65
C ARG A 184 8.53 8.38 -1.64
N GLN A 185 7.28 8.12 -2.01
CA GLN A 185 6.13 8.10 -1.11
C GLN A 185 5.29 6.86 -1.40
N ASP A 186 4.90 6.16 -0.34
CA ASP A 186 3.95 5.07 -0.41
C ASP A 186 2.69 5.44 0.34
N TYR A 187 1.52 5.25 -0.28
CA TYR A 187 0.24 5.41 0.40
C TYR A 187 -0.10 4.16 1.21
N ALA A 188 0.78 3.86 2.14
CA ALA A 188 0.71 2.81 3.16
C ALA A 188 1.43 3.28 4.45
N PRO A 189 1.04 2.76 5.63
CA PRO A 189 0.08 1.69 5.88
C PRO A 189 -1.38 2.15 5.99
N VAL A 190 -2.31 1.19 5.78
CA VAL A 190 -3.71 1.36 6.17
C VAL A 190 -3.80 1.34 7.70
N ALA A 191 -4.42 2.37 8.27
CA ALA A 191 -4.56 2.58 9.71
C ALA A 191 -6.01 2.38 10.21
N ASP A 192 -6.89 1.93 9.30
CA ASP A 192 -8.29 1.66 9.61
C ASP A 192 -8.42 0.42 10.50
N VAL A 193 -9.32 0.45 11.48
CA VAL A 193 -9.65 -0.68 12.36
C VAL A 193 -10.88 -1.40 11.81
N ASN A 194 -10.71 -2.62 11.28
CA ASN A 194 -11.77 -3.33 10.55
C ASN A 194 -12.71 -4.08 11.50
N VAL A 195 -13.69 -3.38 12.05
CA VAL A 195 -14.70 -3.96 12.95
C VAL A 195 -15.95 -4.46 12.22
N ASN A 196 -16.17 -4.04 10.98
CA ASN A 196 -17.31 -4.43 10.17
C ASN A 196 -16.90 -5.50 9.14
N PRO A 197 -17.33 -6.77 9.29
CA PRO A 197 -17.01 -7.82 8.32
C PRO A 197 -17.65 -7.60 6.94
N ALA A 198 -18.68 -6.76 6.85
CA ALA A 198 -19.32 -6.37 5.59
C ALA A 198 -18.61 -5.23 4.87
N ASN A 199 -17.53 -4.68 5.42
CA ASN A 199 -16.78 -3.59 4.81
C ASN A 199 -16.23 -4.02 3.43
N PRO A 200 -16.70 -3.41 2.32
CA PRO A 200 -16.32 -3.85 0.98
C PRO A 200 -14.96 -3.32 0.53
N VAL A 201 -14.47 -2.25 1.19
CA VAL A 201 -13.29 -1.48 0.76
C VAL A 201 -12.06 -1.83 1.57
N ILE A 202 -12.17 -1.91 2.87
CA ILE A 202 -11.03 -2.10 3.78
C ILE A 202 -10.76 -3.59 3.98
N GLY A 203 -11.61 -4.34 4.67
CA GLY A 203 -11.44 -5.78 4.85
C GLY A 203 -9.99 -6.16 5.17
N VAL A 204 -9.40 -7.03 4.35
CA VAL A 204 -8.02 -7.53 4.51
C VAL A 204 -6.92 -6.48 4.34
N ARG A 205 -7.24 -5.26 3.92
CA ARG A 205 -6.29 -4.14 3.89
C ARG A 205 -5.98 -3.58 5.27
N SER A 206 -6.85 -3.84 6.29
CA SER A 206 -6.58 -3.51 7.69
C SER A 206 -5.78 -4.60 8.38
N PHE A 207 -5.01 -4.25 9.39
CA PHE A 207 -4.31 -5.21 10.26
C PHE A 207 -5.25 -6.03 11.15
N GLY A 208 -6.47 -5.56 11.41
CA GLY A 208 -7.46 -6.28 12.22
C GLY A 208 -8.51 -5.39 12.88
N ALA A 209 -9.18 -5.94 13.89
CA ALA A 209 -10.29 -5.31 14.60
C ALA A 209 -9.90 -4.77 16.00
N ASP A 210 -8.71 -5.05 16.49
CA ASP A 210 -8.21 -4.55 17.77
C ASP A 210 -7.41 -3.26 17.56
N PRO A 211 -7.87 -2.09 18.07
CA PRO A 211 -7.25 -0.80 17.81
C PRO A 211 -5.80 -0.69 18.32
N ASP A 212 -5.45 -1.34 19.42
CA ASP A 212 -4.10 -1.30 19.99
C ASP A 212 -3.13 -2.18 19.18
N ALA A 213 -3.58 -3.35 18.74
CA ALA A 213 -2.81 -4.22 17.85
C ALA A 213 -2.56 -3.50 16.51
N VAL A 214 -3.61 -2.93 15.87
CA VAL A 214 -3.49 -2.14 14.65
C VAL A 214 -2.51 -0.97 14.85
N ALA A 215 -2.66 -0.18 15.91
CA ALA A 215 -1.77 0.94 16.25
C ALA A 215 -0.30 0.52 16.36
N SER A 216 -0.05 -0.61 17.01
CA SER A 216 1.29 -1.17 17.20
C SER A 216 1.96 -1.57 15.87
N LEU A 217 1.20 -2.22 14.96
CA LEU A 217 1.70 -2.69 13.66
C LEU A 217 1.85 -1.53 12.66
N VAL A 218 0.91 -0.58 12.64
CA VAL A 218 1.00 0.67 11.87
C VAL A 218 2.29 1.41 12.22
N ALA A 219 2.53 1.67 13.51
CA ALA A 219 3.74 2.37 13.95
C ALA A 219 5.04 1.62 13.57
N ALA A 220 5.01 0.27 13.59
CA ALA A 220 6.15 -0.55 13.20
C ALA A 220 6.42 -0.45 11.69
N GLN A 221 5.37 -0.51 10.86
CA GLN A 221 5.49 -0.44 9.41
C GLN A 221 5.91 0.96 8.95
N VAL A 222 5.38 2.03 9.56
CA VAL A 222 5.86 3.42 9.36
C VAL A 222 7.37 3.52 9.56
N LYS A 223 7.88 2.99 10.67
CA LYS A 223 9.33 2.96 10.93
C LYS A 223 10.11 2.14 9.90
N GLY A 224 9.48 1.13 9.30
CA GLY A 224 10.07 0.34 8.22
C GLY A 224 10.26 1.16 6.95
N TYR A 225 9.17 1.73 6.41
CA TYR A 225 9.17 2.55 5.19
C TYR A 225 10.10 3.78 5.31
N GLN A 226 9.91 4.57 6.38
CA GLN A 226 10.68 5.79 6.57
C GLN A 226 12.16 5.52 6.83
N GLY A 227 12.48 4.41 7.54
CA GLY A 227 13.85 3.95 7.72
C GLY A 227 14.53 3.50 6.42
N ALA A 228 13.77 3.14 5.40
CA ALA A 228 14.28 2.85 4.05
C ALA A 228 14.37 4.10 3.15
N GLY A 229 13.87 5.26 3.62
CA GLY A 229 13.91 6.54 2.90
C GLY A 229 12.75 6.73 1.93
N VAL A 230 11.59 6.15 2.24
CA VAL A 230 10.29 6.36 1.57
C VAL A 230 9.33 6.95 2.60
N ALA A 231 8.61 8.01 2.23
CA ALA A 231 7.57 8.58 3.07
C ALA A 231 6.41 7.59 3.20
N ALA A 232 6.02 7.27 4.42
CA ALA A 232 4.84 6.49 4.72
C ALA A 232 3.61 7.41 4.84
N THR A 233 2.43 6.89 4.49
CA THR A 233 1.15 7.60 4.57
C THR A 233 0.11 6.76 5.29
N ALA A 234 -0.27 7.15 6.50
CA ALA A 234 -1.36 6.47 7.21
C ALA A 234 -2.71 6.87 6.63
N LYS A 235 -3.58 5.89 6.38
CA LYS A 235 -4.89 6.09 5.74
C LYS A 235 -5.95 5.13 6.28
N HIS A 236 -7.21 5.52 6.28
CA HIS A 236 -7.82 6.74 5.72
C HIS A 236 -8.42 7.57 6.88
N PHE A 237 -7.82 8.71 7.20
CA PHE A 237 -8.25 9.52 8.35
C PHE A 237 -9.64 10.13 8.14
N PRO A 238 -10.58 10.08 9.12
CA PRO A 238 -10.38 9.75 10.54
C PRO A 238 -10.57 8.28 10.91
N GLY A 239 -10.74 7.35 9.95
CA GLY A 239 -10.92 5.91 10.12
C GLY A 239 -12.07 5.40 9.25
N HIS A 240 -11.82 4.43 8.37
CA HIS A 240 -12.76 3.89 7.37
C HIS A 240 -13.17 2.44 7.68
N GLY A 241 -12.86 1.95 8.90
CA GLY A 241 -12.97 0.51 9.21
C GLY A 241 -14.38 0.01 9.48
N ASP A 242 -15.35 0.90 9.77
CA ASP A 242 -16.75 0.54 10.05
C ASP A 242 -17.71 1.13 9.02
N THR A 243 -17.47 0.89 7.74
CA THR A 243 -18.38 1.27 6.67
C THR A 243 -18.94 0.03 5.97
N ALA A 244 -20.23 0.10 5.59
CA ALA A 244 -20.87 -0.91 4.73
C ALA A 244 -21.04 -0.40 3.28
N VAL A 245 -20.64 0.84 3.00
CA VAL A 245 -20.73 1.50 1.69
C VAL A 245 -19.32 1.79 1.19
N ASP A 246 -19.09 1.55 -0.10
CA ASP A 246 -17.83 1.87 -0.77
C ASP A 246 -17.79 3.35 -1.15
N SER A 247 -16.79 4.09 -0.62
CA SER A 247 -16.57 5.50 -0.90
C SER A 247 -16.23 5.81 -2.37
N HIS A 248 -15.92 4.80 -3.19
CA HIS A 248 -15.77 4.96 -4.63
C HIS A 248 -17.12 5.21 -5.34
N TYR A 249 -18.23 4.75 -4.73
CA TYR A 249 -19.56 4.77 -5.35
C TYR A 249 -20.63 5.54 -4.56
N GLY A 250 -20.35 6.03 -3.36
CA GLY A 250 -21.32 6.74 -2.53
C GLY A 250 -20.72 7.42 -1.31
N PHE A 251 -21.58 7.93 -0.43
CA PHE A 251 -21.19 8.60 0.83
C PHE A 251 -21.26 7.64 2.02
N PRO A 252 -20.14 7.03 2.45
CA PRO A 252 -20.14 6.28 3.69
C PRO A 252 -20.33 7.19 4.89
N VAL A 253 -21.14 6.75 5.84
CA VAL A 253 -21.34 7.41 7.14
C VAL A 253 -20.86 6.48 8.24
N ILE A 254 -20.07 7.00 9.17
CA ILE A 254 -19.67 6.31 10.40
C ILE A 254 -20.39 6.98 11.57
N GLU A 255 -21.27 6.21 12.19
CA GLU A 255 -22.14 6.66 13.31
C GLU A 255 -21.46 6.58 14.69
N HIS A 256 -20.14 6.44 14.72
CA HIS A 256 -19.40 6.42 15.98
C HIS A 256 -19.56 7.73 16.74
N THR A 257 -19.85 7.65 18.05
CA THR A 257 -19.74 8.81 18.92
C THR A 257 -18.29 9.29 19.00
N ARG A 258 -18.06 10.49 19.54
CA ARG A 258 -16.70 11.00 19.73
C ARG A 258 -15.87 10.12 20.65
N GLU A 259 -16.49 9.51 21.66
CA GLU A 259 -15.87 8.57 22.60
C GLU A 259 -15.49 7.26 21.87
N GLN A 260 -16.41 6.71 21.07
CA GLN A 260 -16.15 5.52 20.25
C GLN A 260 -15.02 5.77 19.24
N TRP A 261 -15.06 6.88 18.50
CA TRP A 261 -13.97 7.28 17.60
C TRP A 261 -12.62 7.39 18.35
N THR A 262 -12.64 8.00 19.54
CA THR A 262 -11.44 8.18 20.35
C THR A 262 -10.82 6.86 20.82
N ALA A 263 -11.66 5.86 21.11
CA ALA A 263 -11.24 4.54 21.57
C ALA A 263 -10.91 3.57 20.43
N LEU A 264 -11.60 3.67 19.29
CA LEU A 264 -11.53 2.70 18.20
C LEU A 264 -10.69 3.20 17.01
N ASP A 265 -11.03 4.36 16.44
CA ASP A 265 -10.46 4.79 15.17
C ASP A 265 -9.18 5.63 15.35
N ALA A 266 -9.10 6.44 16.41
CA ALA A 266 -7.98 7.35 16.64
C ALA A 266 -6.65 6.68 17.05
N PRO A 267 -6.60 5.54 17.77
CA PRO A 267 -5.36 4.97 18.29
C PRO A 267 -4.30 4.69 17.22
N PRO A 268 -4.61 4.10 16.03
CA PRO A 268 -3.62 3.88 14.98
C PRO A 268 -3.00 5.17 14.44
N PHE A 269 -3.81 6.23 14.22
CA PHE A 269 -3.31 7.53 13.76
C PHE A 269 -2.45 8.21 14.82
N ARG A 270 -2.85 8.17 16.10
CA ARG A 270 -2.01 8.64 17.22
C ARG A 270 -0.67 7.92 17.27
N ALA A 271 -0.67 6.60 17.04
CA ALA A 271 0.55 5.81 17.02
C ALA A 271 1.44 6.13 15.81
N ALA A 272 0.86 6.36 14.63
CA ALA A 272 1.56 6.81 13.44
C ALA A 272 2.21 8.19 13.66
N ILE A 273 1.47 9.16 14.25
CA ILE A 273 1.98 10.49 14.57
C ILE A 273 3.15 10.39 15.57
N ARG A 274 3.00 9.62 16.65
CA ARG A 274 4.11 9.38 17.61
C ARG A 274 5.31 8.67 16.97
N ALA A 275 5.10 7.87 15.91
CA ALA A 275 6.18 7.24 15.15
C ALA A 275 6.87 8.22 14.19
N GLY A 276 6.39 9.45 14.04
CA GLY A 276 6.92 10.50 13.18
C GLY A 276 6.52 10.33 11.71
N ILE A 277 5.26 9.95 11.46
CA ILE A 277 4.76 9.70 10.10
C ILE A 277 4.85 10.96 9.22
N ASP A 278 5.23 10.77 7.97
CA ASP A 278 5.47 11.83 6.99
C ASP A 278 4.18 12.37 6.36
N SER A 279 3.19 11.50 6.13
CA SER A 279 1.95 11.87 5.48
C SER A 279 0.74 11.16 6.11
N ILE A 280 -0.42 11.82 6.08
CA ILE A 280 -1.72 11.24 6.44
C ILE A 280 -2.68 11.51 5.28
N MET A 281 -3.38 10.45 4.82
CA MET A 281 -4.39 10.55 3.77
C MET A 281 -5.78 10.62 4.38
N THR A 282 -6.60 11.56 3.87
CA THR A 282 -7.98 11.75 4.33
C THR A 282 -8.93 10.74 3.69
N ALA A 283 -10.06 10.48 4.33
CA ALA A 283 -11.15 9.67 3.78
C ALA A 283 -12.32 10.52 3.27
N HIS A 284 -13.02 10.04 2.24
CA HIS A 284 -14.27 10.63 1.76
C HIS A 284 -15.47 10.02 2.49
N ILE A 285 -15.49 10.16 3.82
CA ILE A 285 -16.50 9.63 4.73
C ILE A 285 -17.07 10.74 5.61
N MET A 286 -18.33 10.61 5.99
CA MET A 286 -18.97 11.48 6.96
C MET A 286 -18.89 10.87 8.36
N VAL A 287 -18.58 11.68 9.36
CA VAL A 287 -18.57 11.30 10.78
C VAL A 287 -19.31 12.39 11.56
N PRO A 288 -20.65 12.32 11.66
CA PRO A 288 -21.48 13.42 12.20
C PRO A 288 -21.11 13.86 13.62
N ALA A 289 -20.61 12.93 14.44
CA ALA A 289 -20.16 13.24 15.80
C ALA A 289 -18.86 14.08 15.85
N LEU A 290 -18.10 14.11 14.75
CA LEU A 290 -16.89 14.94 14.63
C LEU A 290 -17.15 16.23 13.87
N ASP A 291 -18.03 16.17 12.86
CA ASP A 291 -18.51 17.33 12.08
C ASP A 291 -19.97 17.13 11.68
N PRO A 292 -20.92 17.87 12.26
CA PRO A 292 -22.35 17.76 11.93
C PRO A 292 -22.76 18.46 10.63
N SER A 293 -21.84 19.09 9.88
CA SER A 293 -22.13 19.80 8.63
C SER A 293 -22.62 18.89 7.50
N GLY A 294 -22.37 17.57 7.60
CA GLY A 294 -22.59 16.60 6.53
C GLY A 294 -21.57 16.71 5.41
N ASP A 295 -20.40 17.29 5.67
CA ASP A 295 -19.27 17.27 4.76
C ASP A 295 -18.40 16.02 5.00
N PRO A 296 -17.82 15.42 3.93
CA PRO A 296 -16.86 14.36 4.11
C PRO A 296 -15.60 14.89 4.81
N ALA A 297 -14.91 14.04 5.55
CA ALA A 297 -13.73 14.40 6.33
C ALA A 297 -12.67 15.15 5.52
N THR A 298 -12.51 14.82 4.23
CA THR A 298 -11.61 15.53 3.30
C THR A 298 -11.92 17.02 3.18
N LEU A 299 -13.18 17.42 3.34
CA LEU A 299 -13.63 18.81 3.21
C LEU A 299 -13.94 19.47 4.56
N SER A 300 -13.78 18.74 5.65
CA SER A 300 -14.13 19.14 7.01
C SER A 300 -12.99 19.86 7.72
N ARG A 301 -13.10 21.16 7.92
CA ARG A 301 -12.16 21.93 8.75
C ARG A 301 -12.15 21.48 10.23
N PRO A 302 -13.31 21.19 10.89
CA PRO A 302 -13.32 20.62 12.23
C PRO A 302 -12.49 19.34 12.35
N ILE A 303 -12.55 18.43 11.36
CA ILE A 303 -11.81 17.17 11.38
C ILE A 303 -10.32 17.40 11.07
N LEU A 304 -9.98 18.09 9.96
CA LEU A 304 -8.59 18.19 9.51
C LEU A 304 -7.79 19.24 10.27
N THR A 305 -8.36 20.42 10.50
CA THR A 305 -7.68 21.46 11.29
C THR A 305 -7.89 21.21 12.78
N GLY A 306 -9.14 21.12 13.25
CA GLY A 306 -9.43 21.02 14.68
C GLY A 306 -8.91 19.74 15.32
N ILE A 307 -9.22 18.59 14.73
CA ILE A 307 -8.78 17.31 15.33
C ILE A 307 -7.36 16.95 14.90
N LEU A 308 -7.06 16.84 13.59
CA LEU A 308 -5.77 16.31 13.15
C LEU A 308 -4.62 17.27 13.46
N ARG A 309 -4.74 18.56 13.11
CA ARG A 309 -3.67 19.54 13.33
C ARG A 309 -3.57 19.97 14.79
N GLU A 310 -4.67 20.45 15.38
CA GLU A 310 -4.65 21.09 16.70
C GLU A 310 -4.70 20.07 17.82
N GLN A 311 -5.68 19.14 17.84
CA GLN A 311 -5.84 18.18 18.92
C GLN A 311 -4.78 17.07 18.90
N LEU A 312 -4.45 16.50 17.70
CA LEU A 312 -3.46 15.43 17.57
C LEU A 312 -2.04 15.96 17.33
N GLY A 313 -1.87 17.25 17.08
CA GLY A 313 -0.57 17.92 16.91
C GLY A 313 0.19 17.50 15.66
N TYR A 314 -0.51 17.12 14.57
CA TYR A 314 0.14 16.68 13.34
C TYR A 314 0.56 17.84 12.45
N ASP A 315 1.86 17.95 12.13
CA ASP A 315 2.42 19.01 11.25
C ASP A 315 3.06 18.46 9.94
N GLY A 316 2.88 17.17 9.64
CA GLY A 316 3.30 16.58 8.37
C GLY A 316 2.33 16.90 7.22
N VAL A 317 2.57 16.28 6.05
CA VAL A 317 1.74 16.47 4.85
C VAL A 317 0.40 15.78 5.01
N VAL A 318 -0.69 16.49 4.74
CA VAL A 318 -2.04 15.91 4.58
C VAL A 318 -2.37 15.84 3.11
N VAL A 319 -2.64 14.63 2.61
CA VAL A 319 -3.04 14.35 1.24
C VAL A 319 -4.49 13.88 1.20
N THR A 320 -5.27 14.26 0.20
CA THR A 320 -6.62 13.70 0.01
C THR A 320 -6.53 12.25 -0.45
N ASP A 321 -7.57 11.44 -0.21
CA ASP A 321 -7.83 10.33 -1.10
C ASP A 321 -8.14 10.84 -2.51
N SER A 322 -8.20 9.96 -3.51
CA SER A 322 -8.40 10.37 -4.91
C SER A 322 -9.66 11.24 -5.06
N LEU A 323 -9.49 12.47 -5.54
CA LEU A 323 -10.60 13.39 -5.78
C LEU A 323 -11.45 12.97 -6.99
N GLY A 324 -11.04 11.94 -7.72
CA GLY A 324 -11.84 11.29 -8.75
C GLY A 324 -12.97 10.40 -8.21
N MET A 325 -12.95 10.07 -6.90
CA MET A 325 -13.97 9.24 -6.26
C MET A 325 -15.32 9.97 -6.15
N GLN A 326 -16.41 9.25 -6.39
CA GLN A 326 -17.75 9.84 -6.43
C GLN A 326 -18.17 10.38 -5.05
N GLY A 327 -17.81 9.71 -3.96
CA GLY A 327 -18.14 10.11 -2.59
C GLY A 327 -17.67 11.50 -2.15
N VAL A 328 -16.86 12.23 -2.91
CA VAL A 328 -16.49 13.61 -2.62
C VAL A 328 -17.06 14.60 -3.63
N ARG A 329 -17.46 14.12 -4.82
CA ARG A 329 -17.89 14.95 -5.96
C ARG A 329 -19.39 15.23 -5.99
N GLU A 330 -20.23 14.34 -5.42
CA GLU A 330 -21.69 14.43 -5.53
C GLU A 330 -22.28 15.71 -4.91
N LYS A 331 -21.72 16.15 -3.78
CA LYS A 331 -22.23 17.32 -3.05
C LYS A 331 -21.72 18.64 -3.66
N TYR A 332 -20.46 18.63 -4.13
CA TYR A 332 -19.77 19.80 -4.66
C TYR A 332 -19.17 19.48 -6.02
N GLY A 333 -19.13 20.43 -6.95
CA GLY A 333 -18.50 20.23 -8.26
C GLY A 333 -16.96 20.08 -8.18
N ASP A 334 -16.38 19.58 -9.26
CA ASP A 334 -14.93 19.36 -9.40
C ASP A 334 -14.07 20.63 -9.27
N ASP A 335 -14.69 21.80 -9.41
CA ASP A 335 -14.10 23.13 -9.18
C ASP A 335 -14.08 23.52 -7.70
N GLN A 336 -15.10 23.13 -6.92
CA GLN A 336 -15.21 23.51 -5.51
C GLN A 336 -14.41 22.58 -4.59
N VAL A 337 -14.44 21.27 -4.86
CA VAL A 337 -13.80 20.24 -4.01
C VAL A 337 -12.33 20.55 -3.68
N PRO A 338 -11.45 20.90 -4.64
CA PRO A 338 -10.05 21.19 -4.33
C PRO A 338 -9.88 22.44 -3.45
N VAL A 339 -10.72 23.45 -3.63
CA VAL A 339 -10.70 24.68 -2.83
C VAL A 339 -11.15 24.40 -1.40
N LEU A 340 -12.24 23.65 -1.23
CA LEU A 340 -12.76 23.25 0.09
C LEU A 340 -11.78 22.39 0.86
N ALA A 341 -11.14 21.42 0.19
CA ALA A 341 -10.10 20.58 0.79
C ALA A 341 -8.92 21.41 1.32
N LEU A 342 -8.43 22.38 0.55
CA LEU A 342 -7.37 23.29 0.99
C LEU A 342 -7.82 24.18 2.17
N LYS A 343 -9.07 24.68 2.16
CA LYS A 343 -9.65 25.42 3.29
C LYS A 343 -9.79 24.57 4.54
N ALA A 344 -10.08 23.28 4.38
CA ALA A 344 -10.16 22.32 5.49
C ALA A 344 -8.81 22.00 6.14
N GLY A 345 -7.69 22.16 5.43
CA GLY A 345 -6.35 21.91 5.97
C GLY A 345 -5.50 20.89 5.20
N VAL A 346 -5.95 20.45 4.03
CA VAL A 346 -5.20 19.57 3.12
C VAL A 346 -4.00 20.31 2.52
N ASP A 347 -2.90 19.60 2.26
CA ASP A 347 -1.70 20.13 1.61
C ASP A 347 -1.54 19.60 0.18
N GLN A 348 -1.94 18.35 -0.10
CA GLN A 348 -1.84 17.74 -1.42
C GLN A 348 -3.20 17.24 -1.92
N LEU A 349 -3.52 17.58 -3.16
CA LEU A 349 -4.74 17.22 -3.88
C LEU A 349 -4.42 16.05 -4.81
N LEU A 350 -4.89 14.85 -4.43
CA LEU A 350 -4.59 13.64 -5.19
C LEU A 350 -5.60 13.45 -6.32
N ASN A 351 -5.08 13.40 -7.54
CA ASN A 351 -5.74 12.87 -8.72
C ASN A 351 -7.17 13.40 -8.94
N PRO A 352 -7.40 14.74 -9.01
CA PRO A 352 -8.69 15.27 -9.39
C PRO A 352 -9.10 14.78 -10.79
N PRO A 353 -10.41 14.68 -11.09
CA PRO A 353 -10.91 14.21 -12.39
C PRO A 353 -10.37 15.03 -13.57
N SER A 354 -10.32 16.35 -13.40
CA SER A 354 -9.75 17.29 -14.35
C SER A 354 -8.77 18.22 -13.64
N ILE A 355 -7.48 18.07 -13.95
CA ILE A 355 -6.47 18.96 -13.40
C ILE A 355 -6.69 20.41 -13.83
N ASP A 356 -7.13 20.66 -15.07
CA ASP A 356 -7.34 22.02 -15.58
C ASP A 356 -8.43 22.75 -14.79
N VAL A 357 -9.56 22.07 -14.52
CA VAL A 357 -10.65 22.61 -13.70
C VAL A 357 -10.18 22.90 -12.27
N ALA A 358 -9.57 21.91 -11.62
CA ALA A 358 -9.11 22.01 -10.25
C ALA A 358 -8.02 23.10 -10.08
N TRP A 359 -7.04 23.13 -10.97
CA TRP A 359 -5.93 24.09 -10.94
C TRP A 359 -6.42 25.54 -11.12
N ARG A 360 -7.30 25.77 -12.11
CA ARG A 360 -7.90 27.10 -12.33
C ARG A 360 -8.78 27.53 -11.18
N ALA A 361 -9.56 26.60 -10.58
CA ALA A 361 -10.41 26.91 -9.44
C ALA A 361 -9.59 27.37 -8.22
N VAL A 362 -8.48 26.69 -7.91
CA VAL A 362 -7.60 27.10 -6.82
C VAL A 362 -6.97 28.47 -7.11
N LEU A 363 -6.51 28.73 -8.34
CA LEU A 363 -6.00 30.05 -8.73
C LEU A 363 -7.04 31.15 -8.58
N ALA A 364 -8.28 30.89 -9.06
CA ALA A 364 -9.38 31.85 -8.97
C ALA A 364 -9.74 32.15 -7.51
N ALA A 365 -9.80 31.13 -6.65
CA ALA A 365 -10.07 31.29 -5.22
C ALA A 365 -9.03 32.15 -4.51
N VAL A 366 -7.73 32.00 -4.85
CA VAL A 366 -6.68 32.85 -4.28
C VAL A 366 -6.78 34.29 -4.78
N ARG A 367 -7.00 34.48 -6.07
CA ARG A 367 -7.16 35.81 -6.66
C ARG A 367 -8.39 36.58 -6.15
N ALA A 368 -9.46 35.84 -5.80
CA ALA A 368 -10.66 36.39 -5.19
C ALA A 368 -10.52 36.65 -3.67
N GLY A 369 -9.47 36.15 -3.03
CA GLY A 369 -9.26 36.23 -1.58
C GLY A 369 -10.00 35.17 -0.77
N ASP A 370 -10.69 34.23 -1.41
CA ASP A 370 -11.39 33.11 -0.77
C ASP A 370 -10.45 32.09 -0.12
N LEU A 371 -9.24 31.99 -0.66
CA LEU A 371 -8.12 31.22 -0.13
C LEU A 371 -6.89 32.14 -0.06
N THR A 372 -6.22 32.20 1.07
CA THR A 372 -5.06 33.10 1.23
C THR A 372 -3.81 32.48 0.62
N GLU A 373 -2.95 33.31 0.01
CA GLU A 373 -1.65 32.83 -0.48
C GLU A 373 -0.78 32.28 0.67
N ALA A 374 -0.88 32.85 1.88
CA ALA A 374 -0.22 32.33 3.07
C ALA A 374 -0.61 30.87 3.38
N ARG A 375 -1.88 30.49 3.16
CA ARG A 375 -2.32 29.11 3.33
C ARG A 375 -1.66 28.16 2.30
N LEU A 376 -1.47 28.64 1.06
CA LEU A 376 -0.71 27.89 0.06
C LEU A 376 0.76 27.75 0.45
N ASP A 377 1.38 28.84 0.92
CA ASP A 377 2.77 28.87 1.36
C ASP A 377 3.05 27.85 2.46
N GLU A 378 2.12 27.69 3.41
CA GLU A 378 2.21 26.65 4.45
C GLU A 378 2.23 25.25 3.85
N SER A 379 1.32 24.94 2.93
CA SER A 379 1.25 23.64 2.27
C SER A 379 2.48 23.35 1.41
N VAL A 380 2.87 24.31 0.58
CA VAL A 380 4.08 24.19 -0.27
C VAL A 380 5.32 23.96 0.60
N LEU A 381 5.44 24.68 1.72
CA LEU A 381 6.56 24.51 2.63
C LEU A 381 6.61 23.10 3.25
N ARG A 382 5.45 22.53 3.66
CA ARG A 382 5.37 21.14 4.15
C ARG A 382 5.81 20.15 3.06
N ILE A 383 5.33 20.31 1.84
CA ILE A 383 5.70 19.48 0.68
C ILE A 383 7.20 19.56 0.38
N LEU A 384 7.77 20.78 0.36
CA LEU A 384 9.20 20.98 0.12
C LEU A 384 10.07 20.42 1.25
N ARG A 385 9.63 20.54 2.51
CA ARG A 385 10.29 19.91 3.66
C ARG A 385 10.32 18.38 3.51
N LEU A 386 9.20 17.77 3.08
CA LEU A 386 9.15 16.35 2.80
C LEU A 386 10.11 15.95 1.68
N LYS A 387 10.09 16.63 0.53
CA LYS A 387 11.03 16.41 -0.57
C LYS A 387 12.49 16.53 -0.11
N ALA A 388 12.79 17.52 0.73
CA ALA A 388 14.12 17.75 1.30
C ALA A 388 14.51 16.64 2.30
N LYS A 389 13.59 16.20 3.17
CA LYS A 389 13.80 15.04 4.08
C LYS A 389 14.15 13.77 3.32
N LEU A 390 13.50 13.54 2.18
CA LEU A 390 13.73 12.39 1.31
C LEU A 390 15.00 12.51 0.44
N GLY A 391 15.71 13.65 0.51
CA GLY A 391 16.94 13.88 -0.25
C GLY A 391 16.74 14.12 -1.74
N LEU A 392 15.53 14.49 -2.17
CA LEU A 392 15.19 14.67 -3.58
C LEU A 392 15.89 15.86 -4.22
N PHE A 393 16.27 16.89 -3.45
CA PHE A 393 17.03 18.04 -3.97
C PHE A 393 18.48 17.67 -4.30
N GLU A 394 19.08 16.75 -3.55
CA GLU A 394 20.46 16.35 -3.69
C GLU A 394 20.63 15.11 -4.59
N ARG A 395 19.66 14.19 -4.53
CA ARG A 395 19.72 12.89 -5.21
C ARG A 395 18.36 12.51 -5.80
N PRO A 396 17.90 13.20 -6.86
CA PRO A 396 16.60 12.95 -7.49
C PRO A 396 16.58 11.67 -8.33
N TYR A 397 17.74 11.19 -8.77
CA TYR A 397 17.85 10.07 -9.70
C TYR A 397 18.16 8.74 -8.99
N VAL A 398 17.82 7.65 -9.67
CA VAL A 398 18.20 6.26 -9.32
C VAL A 398 19.01 5.64 -10.45
N SER A 399 19.64 4.49 -10.21
CA SER A 399 20.48 3.82 -11.22
C SER A 399 20.08 2.36 -11.39
N ASP A 400 20.28 1.81 -12.59
CA ASP A 400 20.01 0.41 -12.91
C ASP A 400 20.78 -0.54 -11.98
N ALA A 401 22.05 -0.26 -11.72
CA ALA A 401 22.83 -1.02 -10.74
C ALA A 401 22.26 -0.91 -9.29
N GLY A 402 21.52 0.15 -8.98
CA GLY A 402 20.78 0.30 -7.72
C GLY A 402 19.56 -0.62 -7.70
N VAL A 403 18.83 -0.70 -8.82
CA VAL A 403 17.70 -1.61 -9.01
C VAL A 403 18.17 -3.05 -8.81
N ASP A 404 19.18 -3.50 -9.54
CA ASP A 404 19.71 -4.86 -9.50
C ASP A 404 20.18 -5.31 -8.11
N ARG A 405 20.76 -4.38 -7.33
CA ARG A 405 21.25 -4.68 -5.98
C ARG A 405 20.17 -4.75 -4.91
N VAL A 406 18.95 -4.25 -5.19
CA VAL A 406 17.93 -4.08 -4.15
C VAL A 406 16.64 -4.80 -4.47
N VAL A 407 16.15 -4.73 -5.73
CA VAL A 407 14.82 -5.24 -6.08
C VAL A 407 14.84 -6.75 -6.25
N GLY A 408 13.92 -7.46 -5.60
CA GLY A 408 13.74 -8.90 -5.72
C GLY A 408 14.94 -9.75 -5.26
N ILE A 409 15.82 -9.19 -4.46
CA ILE A 409 17.01 -9.94 -4.02
C ILE A 409 16.63 -11.04 -3.05
N ARG A 410 17.40 -12.12 -3.08
CA ARG A 410 17.15 -13.36 -2.33
C ARG A 410 16.76 -13.12 -0.86
N ARG A 411 17.46 -12.25 -0.14
CA ARG A 411 17.17 -11.95 1.27
C ARG A 411 15.78 -11.28 1.47
N HIS A 412 15.29 -10.54 0.47
CA HIS A 412 13.96 -9.93 0.51
C HIS A 412 12.88 -10.99 0.29
N LEU A 413 13.06 -11.86 -0.71
CA LEU A 413 12.17 -12.99 -0.98
C LEU A 413 12.10 -13.95 0.21
N GLU A 414 13.24 -14.31 0.81
CA GLU A 414 13.30 -15.13 2.04
C GLU A 414 12.61 -14.45 3.24
N THR A 415 12.63 -13.12 3.29
CA THR A 415 11.90 -12.37 4.32
C THR A 415 10.40 -12.45 4.10
N ALA A 416 9.93 -12.29 2.87
CA ALA A 416 8.52 -12.41 2.52
C ALA A 416 7.98 -13.83 2.81
N ASP A 417 8.69 -14.88 2.35
CA ASP A 417 8.34 -16.28 2.62
C ASP A 417 8.23 -16.56 4.13
N ARG A 418 9.23 -16.14 4.91
CA ARG A 418 9.22 -16.32 6.38
C ARG A 418 8.06 -15.61 7.06
N ILE A 419 7.69 -14.40 6.59
CA ILE A 419 6.54 -13.67 7.13
C ILE A 419 5.26 -14.42 6.78
N ALA A 420 5.06 -14.81 5.51
CA ALA A 420 3.88 -15.52 5.05
C ALA A 420 3.66 -16.85 5.81
N GLU A 421 4.71 -17.62 6.05
CA GLU A 421 4.64 -18.85 6.83
C GLU A 421 4.16 -18.64 8.28
N ARG A 422 4.44 -17.46 8.87
CA ARG A 422 4.03 -17.12 10.23
C ARG A 422 2.62 -16.56 10.30
N THR A 423 2.08 -16.09 9.19
CA THR A 423 0.76 -15.43 9.13
C THR A 423 -0.34 -16.36 8.69
N THR A 424 -0.02 -17.46 7.97
CA THR A 424 -1.03 -18.47 7.58
C THR A 424 -1.71 -19.03 8.82
N THR A 425 -3.04 -18.94 8.85
CA THR A 425 -3.88 -19.27 10.01
C THR A 425 -4.67 -20.53 9.77
N LEU A 426 -4.56 -21.52 10.65
CA LEU A 426 -5.37 -22.73 10.65
C LEU A 426 -6.60 -22.50 11.52
N LEU A 427 -7.79 -22.51 10.90
CA LEU A 427 -9.05 -22.21 11.58
C LEU A 427 -9.78 -23.47 12.05
N VAL A 428 -9.76 -24.53 11.24
CA VAL A 428 -10.41 -25.82 11.53
C VAL A 428 -9.44 -26.95 11.19
N ASN A 429 -9.39 -27.99 12.04
CA ASN A 429 -8.65 -29.23 11.79
C ASN A 429 -9.31 -30.41 12.51
N GLU A 430 -10.49 -30.82 12.03
CA GLU A 430 -11.25 -31.93 12.60
C GLU A 430 -10.62 -33.27 12.24
N GLY A 431 -10.54 -34.17 13.24
CA GLY A 431 -9.95 -35.49 13.05
C GLY A 431 -8.47 -35.48 12.68
N ALA A 432 -7.76 -34.39 12.95
CA ALA A 432 -6.34 -34.19 12.58
C ALA A 432 -6.08 -34.47 11.09
N LEU A 433 -6.98 -34.00 10.20
CA LEU A 433 -6.84 -34.11 8.75
C LEU A 433 -5.54 -33.47 8.24
N LEU A 434 -5.16 -32.34 8.83
CA LEU A 434 -3.94 -31.63 8.50
C LEU A 434 -2.86 -31.90 9.56
N PRO A 435 -1.58 -32.00 9.16
CA PRO A 435 -1.07 -31.85 7.80
C PRO A 435 -1.40 -33.05 6.89
N LEU A 436 -1.54 -32.78 5.58
CA LEU A 436 -1.69 -33.82 4.57
C LEU A 436 -0.42 -34.69 4.54
N SER A 437 -0.63 -36.02 4.59
CA SER A 437 0.47 -36.99 4.54
C SER A 437 0.64 -37.52 3.12
N ARG A 438 1.86 -37.49 2.58
CA ARG A 438 2.19 -38.11 1.28
C ARG A 438 1.96 -39.62 1.24
N ARG A 439 1.79 -40.28 2.40
CA ARG A 439 1.49 -41.71 2.48
C ARG A 439 -0.01 -41.99 2.25
N THR A 440 -0.88 -41.09 2.73
CA THR A 440 -2.35 -41.27 2.72
C THR A 440 -3.09 -40.26 1.86
N HIS A 441 -2.45 -39.15 1.47
CA HIS A 441 -3.07 -38.07 0.68
C HIS A 441 -2.16 -37.68 -0.49
N ARG A 442 -1.62 -38.66 -1.24
CA ARG A 442 -0.63 -38.41 -2.29
C ARG A 442 -1.21 -37.66 -3.48
N ASN A 443 -2.43 -38.03 -3.89
CA ASN A 443 -3.09 -37.47 -5.07
C ASN A 443 -4.06 -36.37 -4.64
N VAL A 444 -3.69 -35.13 -4.88
CA VAL A 444 -4.45 -33.94 -4.43
C VAL A 444 -5.07 -33.23 -5.63
N LEU A 445 -6.36 -32.95 -5.57
CA LEU A 445 -7.01 -31.97 -6.46
C LEU A 445 -6.98 -30.60 -5.79
N VAL A 446 -6.47 -29.61 -6.48
CA VAL A 446 -6.61 -28.19 -6.10
C VAL A 446 -7.66 -27.56 -7.00
N VAL A 447 -8.73 -27.02 -6.42
CA VAL A 447 -9.86 -26.47 -7.17
C VAL A 447 -10.27 -25.13 -6.56
N GLY A 448 -10.91 -24.25 -7.30
CA GLY A 448 -11.51 -23.06 -6.72
C GLY A 448 -11.27 -21.76 -7.48
N ALA A 449 -11.25 -20.66 -6.74
CA ALA A 449 -11.19 -19.32 -7.27
C ALA A 449 -9.77 -18.93 -7.73
N ASP A 450 -9.71 -18.36 -8.94
CA ASP A 450 -8.51 -17.71 -9.48
C ASP A 450 -8.85 -16.25 -9.83
N PRO A 451 -8.91 -15.36 -8.83
CA PRO A 451 -9.12 -13.93 -9.07
C PRO A 451 -7.93 -13.30 -9.81
N ALA A 452 -8.17 -12.14 -10.42
CA ALA A 452 -7.11 -11.39 -11.10
C ALA A 452 -5.94 -11.07 -10.16
N SER A 453 -4.73 -11.11 -10.68
CA SER A 453 -3.52 -10.78 -9.93
C SER A 453 -3.55 -9.32 -9.44
N PRO A 454 -3.26 -9.05 -8.16
CA PRO A 454 -3.23 -7.69 -7.63
C PRO A 454 -2.16 -6.79 -8.30
N SER A 455 -1.03 -7.38 -8.65
CA SER A 455 0.11 -6.68 -9.29
C SER A 455 0.23 -6.93 -10.79
N GLY A 456 -0.62 -7.82 -11.35
CA GLY A 456 -0.52 -8.28 -12.73
C GLY A 456 0.56 -9.34 -12.98
N THR A 457 1.31 -9.77 -11.95
CA THR A 457 2.46 -10.68 -12.09
C THR A 457 2.34 -11.97 -11.29
N THR A 458 1.38 -12.08 -10.33
CA THR A 458 1.15 -13.31 -9.58
C THR A 458 0.41 -14.36 -10.41
N GLY A 459 0.73 -15.64 -10.16
CA GLY A 459 0.07 -16.75 -10.80
C GLY A 459 -1.37 -16.96 -10.32
N PRO A 460 -2.18 -17.77 -11.06
CA PRO A 460 -3.48 -18.20 -10.56
C PRO A 460 -3.32 -19.04 -9.28
N PRO A 461 -4.02 -18.73 -8.18
CA PRO A 461 -3.88 -19.43 -6.89
C PRO A 461 -3.97 -20.94 -6.98
N THR A 462 -4.90 -21.50 -7.77
CA THR A 462 -5.03 -22.95 -7.92
C THR A 462 -3.80 -23.58 -8.58
N ALA A 463 -3.18 -22.91 -9.55
CA ALA A 463 -1.98 -23.37 -10.21
C ALA A 463 -0.76 -23.27 -9.29
N VAL A 464 -0.58 -22.14 -8.59
CA VAL A 464 0.53 -21.90 -7.65
C VAL A 464 0.48 -22.92 -6.50
N LEU A 465 -0.71 -23.16 -5.94
CA LEU A 465 -0.92 -24.14 -4.86
C LEU A 465 -0.58 -25.57 -5.32
N ALA A 466 -1.05 -25.96 -6.51
CA ALA A 466 -0.78 -27.27 -7.07
C ALA A 466 0.71 -27.46 -7.40
N ALA A 467 1.37 -26.45 -7.95
CA ALA A 467 2.81 -26.47 -8.25
C ALA A 467 3.64 -26.62 -6.97
N GLU A 468 3.35 -25.85 -5.92
CA GLU A 468 4.09 -25.92 -4.65
C GLU A 468 3.85 -27.27 -3.95
N LEU A 469 2.61 -27.79 -3.91
CA LEU A 469 2.33 -29.13 -3.39
C LEU A 469 3.10 -30.21 -4.17
N THR A 470 3.22 -30.06 -5.50
CA THR A 470 3.99 -30.99 -6.33
C THR A 470 5.48 -30.90 -6.00
N ALA A 471 6.04 -29.71 -5.83
CA ALA A 471 7.41 -29.50 -5.39
C ALA A 471 7.67 -30.10 -3.99
N LEU A 472 6.65 -30.17 -3.15
CA LEU A 472 6.68 -30.80 -1.83
C LEU A 472 6.48 -32.33 -1.86
N GLY A 473 6.31 -32.94 -3.05
CA GLY A 473 6.28 -34.40 -3.28
C GLY A 473 4.89 -35.01 -3.30
N PHE A 474 3.83 -34.21 -3.47
CA PHE A 474 2.48 -34.68 -3.78
C PHE A 474 2.29 -34.83 -5.30
N THR A 475 1.23 -35.53 -5.72
CA THR A 475 0.76 -35.51 -7.10
C THR A 475 -0.47 -34.59 -7.14
N ALA A 476 -0.23 -33.29 -7.37
CA ALA A 476 -1.26 -32.27 -7.32
C ALA A 476 -1.67 -31.80 -8.72
N THR A 477 -2.96 -31.56 -8.92
CA THR A 477 -3.52 -31.02 -10.17
C THR A 477 -4.41 -29.84 -9.87
N GLY A 478 -4.21 -28.72 -10.59
CA GLY A 478 -5.05 -27.50 -10.49
C GLY A 478 -6.25 -27.55 -11.42
N LEU A 479 -7.40 -27.11 -10.95
CA LEU A 479 -8.63 -26.95 -11.71
C LEU A 479 -9.32 -25.63 -11.34
N PRO A 480 -9.16 -24.54 -12.11
CA PRO A 480 -9.83 -23.29 -11.83
C PRO A 480 -11.35 -23.40 -12.04
N THR A 481 -12.12 -22.82 -11.13
CA THR A 481 -13.59 -22.71 -11.24
C THR A 481 -14.08 -21.25 -11.21
N GLY A 482 -13.17 -20.30 -11.00
CA GLY A 482 -13.52 -18.89 -10.82
C GLY A 482 -14.15 -18.60 -9.46
N THR A 483 -14.47 -17.33 -9.22
CA THR A 483 -15.13 -16.85 -8.00
C THR A 483 -16.64 -17.12 -7.97
N ALA A 484 -17.24 -17.40 -9.14
CA ALA A 484 -18.65 -17.75 -9.33
C ALA A 484 -18.76 -18.98 -10.24
N PRO A 485 -18.45 -20.20 -9.74
CA PRO A 485 -18.47 -21.40 -10.55
C PRO A 485 -19.86 -21.69 -11.13
N THR A 486 -19.90 -22.01 -12.44
CA THR A 486 -21.10 -22.51 -13.11
C THR A 486 -21.36 -23.96 -12.72
N GLU A 487 -22.59 -24.45 -12.94
CA GLU A 487 -22.94 -25.85 -12.66
C GLU A 487 -22.03 -26.84 -13.42
N ALA A 488 -21.73 -26.56 -14.68
CA ALA A 488 -20.80 -27.37 -15.48
C ALA A 488 -19.39 -27.44 -14.90
N LEU A 489 -18.90 -26.32 -14.31
CA LEU A 489 -17.61 -26.31 -13.62
C LEU A 489 -17.65 -27.07 -12.29
N VAL A 490 -18.77 -27.00 -11.57
CA VAL A 490 -19.01 -27.80 -10.36
C VAL A 490 -19.02 -29.29 -10.69
N ASP A 491 -19.75 -29.71 -11.73
CA ASP A 491 -19.77 -31.10 -12.20
C ASP A 491 -18.38 -31.61 -12.58
N ARG A 492 -17.63 -30.80 -13.32
CA ARG A 492 -16.25 -31.11 -13.71
C ARG A 492 -15.36 -31.28 -12.48
N ALA A 493 -15.48 -30.40 -11.47
CA ALA A 493 -14.71 -30.47 -10.24
C ALA A 493 -15.05 -31.76 -9.44
N VAL A 494 -16.34 -32.11 -9.33
CA VAL A 494 -16.79 -33.31 -8.66
C VAL A 494 -16.27 -34.56 -9.37
N ALA A 495 -16.36 -34.61 -10.71
CA ALA A 495 -15.78 -35.70 -11.50
C ALA A 495 -14.27 -35.83 -11.31
N ALA A 496 -13.53 -34.69 -11.28
CA ALA A 496 -12.08 -34.66 -11.08
C ALA A 496 -11.65 -35.08 -9.65
N ALA A 497 -12.55 -35.00 -8.65
CA ALA A 497 -12.31 -35.48 -7.30
C ALA A 497 -12.29 -37.02 -7.21
N GLY A 498 -12.87 -37.72 -8.20
CA GLY A 498 -12.85 -39.18 -8.26
C GLY A 498 -11.42 -39.73 -8.28
N GLY A 499 -11.09 -40.65 -7.36
CA GLY A 499 -9.76 -41.25 -7.23
C GLY A 499 -8.68 -40.33 -6.63
N LYS A 500 -9.05 -39.16 -6.07
CA LYS A 500 -8.17 -38.32 -5.30
C LYS A 500 -8.19 -38.72 -3.83
N ASP A 501 -7.07 -38.48 -3.15
CA ASP A 501 -6.94 -38.73 -1.72
C ASP A 501 -7.39 -37.54 -0.87
N ALA A 502 -7.32 -36.32 -1.44
CA ALA A 502 -7.79 -35.08 -0.82
C ALA A 502 -8.13 -34.02 -1.89
N VAL A 503 -9.03 -33.12 -1.54
CA VAL A 503 -9.36 -31.92 -2.33
C VAL A 503 -9.01 -30.68 -1.51
N VAL A 504 -8.26 -29.75 -2.09
CA VAL A 504 -7.98 -28.41 -1.55
C VAL A 504 -8.79 -27.40 -2.36
N VAL A 505 -9.67 -26.65 -1.70
CA VAL A 505 -10.54 -25.66 -2.35
C VAL A 505 -10.09 -24.26 -1.99
N ALA A 506 -9.59 -23.50 -2.97
CA ALA A 506 -9.36 -22.06 -2.82
C ALA A 506 -10.70 -21.32 -2.85
N THR A 507 -11.08 -20.68 -1.74
CA THR A 507 -12.33 -19.91 -1.62
C THR A 507 -12.09 -18.42 -1.55
N TYR A 508 -13.05 -17.64 -2.04
CA TYR A 508 -12.91 -16.19 -2.19
C TYR A 508 -14.20 -15.46 -1.83
N ASN A 509 -14.25 -14.80 -0.68
CA ASN A 509 -15.38 -13.99 -0.21
C ASN A 509 -16.73 -14.70 -0.35
N VAL A 510 -16.87 -15.87 0.27
CA VAL A 510 -18.07 -16.68 0.20
C VAL A 510 -19.24 -16.00 0.90
N THR A 511 -20.25 -15.59 0.13
CA THR A 511 -21.52 -15.01 0.62
C THR A 511 -22.60 -16.08 0.79
N ALA A 512 -23.77 -15.70 1.30
CA ALA A 512 -24.88 -16.62 1.53
C ALA A 512 -25.40 -17.28 0.22
N ASP A 513 -25.34 -16.54 -0.88
CA ASP A 513 -25.79 -16.90 -2.22
C ASP A 513 -24.66 -17.37 -3.16
N SER A 514 -23.42 -17.46 -2.65
CA SER A 514 -22.25 -17.84 -3.46
C SER A 514 -22.36 -19.28 -3.96
N THR A 515 -22.18 -19.48 -5.27
CA THR A 515 -22.11 -20.80 -5.91
C THR A 515 -20.88 -21.62 -5.47
N GLN A 516 -19.88 -20.99 -4.86
CA GLN A 516 -18.76 -21.69 -4.21
C GLN A 516 -19.24 -22.60 -3.08
N ARG A 517 -20.33 -22.26 -2.37
CA ARG A 517 -20.94 -23.13 -1.35
C ARG A 517 -21.46 -24.43 -1.97
N THR A 518 -22.11 -24.34 -3.14
CA THR A 518 -22.57 -25.51 -3.90
C THR A 518 -21.39 -26.37 -4.32
N LEU A 519 -20.32 -25.78 -4.83
CA LEU A 519 -19.08 -26.49 -5.17
C LEU A 519 -18.54 -27.28 -3.97
N VAL A 520 -18.37 -26.62 -2.81
CA VAL A 520 -17.83 -27.27 -1.61
C VAL A 520 -18.77 -28.36 -1.10
N ALA A 521 -20.08 -28.11 -1.05
CA ALA A 521 -21.06 -29.11 -0.59
C ALA A 521 -21.06 -30.37 -1.47
N ARG A 522 -20.99 -30.22 -2.79
CA ARG A 522 -20.93 -31.32 -3.73
C ARG A 522 -19.61 -32.10 -3.67
N LEU A 523 -18.49 -31.41 -3.44
CA LEU A 523 -17.19 -32.03 -3.21
C LEU A 523 -17.19 -32.84 -1.90
N LEU A 524 -17.77 -32.32 -0.81
CA LEU A 524 -17.95 -33.04 0.45
C LEU A 524 -18.81 -34.32 0.26
N ALA A 525 -19.85 -34.26 -0.57
CA ALA A 525 -20.72 -35.38 -0.87
C ALA A 525 -20.01 -36.54 -1.60
N THR A 526 -18.83 -36.32 -2.19
CA THR A 526 -18.00 -37.40 -2.78
C THR A 526 -17.36 -38.32 -1.75
N GLY A 527 -17.32 -37.91 -0.47
CA GLY A 527 -16.61 -38.61 0.61
C GLY A 527 -15.09 -38.38 0.63
N VAL A 528 -14.52 -37.73 -0.36
CA VAL A 528 -13.10 -37.34 -0.38
C VAL A 528 -12.87 -36.22 0.65
N PRO A 529 -11.82 -36.29 1.48
CA PRO A 529 -11.48 -35.20 2.43
C PRO A 529 -11.33 -33.86 1.73
N VAL A 530 -12.04 -32.83 2.20
CA VAL A 530 -11.99 -31.46 1.66
C VAL A 530 -11.36 -30.50 2.66
N VAL A 531 -10.37 -29.74 2.19
CA VAL A 531 -9.71 -28.64 2.92
C VAL A 531 -10.00 -27.34 2.19
N ALA A 532 -10.56 -26.35 2.88
CA ALA A 532 -10.72 -25.00 2.33
C ALA A 532 -9.50 -24.13 2.63
N VAL A 533 -9.15 -23.28 1.68
CA VAL A 533 -8.17 -22.18 1.84
C VAL A 533 -8.87 -20.88 1.48
N ALA A 534 -9.24 -20.09 2.49
CA ALA A 534 -9.80 -18.76 2.30
C ALA A 534 -8.68 -17.80 1.86
N ILE A 535 -8.64 -17.53 0.54
CA ILE A 535 -7.55 -16.76 -0.08
C ILE A 535 -7.76 -15.24 0.01
N ARG A 536 -8.83 -14.77 0.63
CA ARG A 536 -9.08 -13.35 0.90
C ARG A 536 -9.60 -13.18 2.33
N ASN A 537 -10.86 -12.77 2.52
CA ASN A 537 -11.43 -12.60 3.85
C ASN A 537 -11.52 -13.94 4.61
N PRO A 538 -11.20 -13.97 5.91
CA PRO A 538 -11.23 -15.22 6.69
C PRO A 538 -12.64 -15.70 7.05
N TYR A 539 -13.69 -14.99 6.62
CA TYR A 539 -15.08 -15.25 6.98
C TYR A 539 -15.72 -16.44 6.24
N ASP A 540 -15.08 -16.93 5.17
CA ASP A 540 -15.57 -18.01 4.33
C ASP A 540 -15.92 -19.28 5.13
N VAL A 541 -15.12 -19.58 6.14
CA VAL A 541 -15.28 -20.77 7.01
C VAL A 541 -16.66 -20.86 7.66
N ALA A 542 -17.28 -19.72 8.01
CA ALA A 542 -18.62 -19.69 8.61
C ALA A 542 -19.72 -20.17 7.65
N ARG A 543 -19.45 -20.16 6.33
CA ARG A 543 -20.42 -20.50 5.28
C ARG A 543 -20.14 -21.84 4.60
N LEU A 544 -19.17 -22.60 5.10
CA LEU A 544 -18.71 -23.87 4.55
C LEU A 544 -18.88 -25.01 5.57
N PRO A 545 -20.13 -25.33 5.97
CA PRO A 545 -20.38 -26.37 6.96
C PRO A 545 -19.86 -27.72 6.47
N GLY A 546 -19.29 -28.53 7.37
CA GLY A 546 -18.78 -29.87 7.09
C GLY A 546 -17.34 -29.91 6.55
N VAL A 547 -16.71 -28.79 6.29
CA VAL A 547 -15.29 -28.75 5.94
C VAL A 547 -14.45 -29.08 7.19
N LYS A 548 -13.61 -30.14 7.08
CA LYS A 548 -12.80 -30.64 8.21
C LYS A 548 -11.45 -29.96 8.38
N GLY A 549 -10.98 -29.23 7.37
CA GLY A 549 -9.76 -28.43 7.42
C GLY A 549 -10.00 -27.08 6.77
N CYS A 550 -9.59 -25.98 7.44
CA CYS A 550 -9.70 -24.66 6.86
C CYS A 550 -8.51 -23.78 7.25
N LEU A 551 -7.91 -23.15 6.24
CA LEU A 551 -6.84 -22.15 6.38
C LEU A 551 -7.32 -20.78 5.91
N ALA A 552 -6.71 -19.72 6.42
CA ALA A 552 -6.82 -18.35 5.90
C ALA A 552 -5.44 -17.81 5.55
N THR A 553 -5.33 -17.19 4.37
CA THR A 553 -4.10 -16.56 3.87
C THR A 553 -4.19 -15.05 3.81
N TYR A 554 -5.40 -14.48 3.81
CA TYR A 554 -5.70 -13.05 3.75
C TYR A 554 -5.35 -12.35 2.43
N SER A 555 -4.73 -13.06 1.50
CA SER A 555 -4.41 -12.64 0.14
C SER A 555 -4.10 -13.87 -0.72
N TRP A 556 -4.12 -13.69 -2.03
CA TRP A 556 -3.86 -14.72 -3.02
C TRP A 556 -2.58 -14.46 -3.82
N THR A 557 -1.66 -13.67 -3.28
CA THR A 557 -0.34 -13.52 -3.90
C THR A 557 0.48 -14.80 -3.73
N ASP A 558 1.42 -15.02 -4.65
CA ASP A 558 2.18 -16.27 -4.70
C ASP A 558 2.86 -16.61 -3.38
N VAL A 559 3.38 -15.62 -2.66
CA VAL A 559 4.08 -15.83 -1.40
C VAL A 559 3.16 -16.41 -0.32
N GLU A 560 1.91 -15.94 -0.24
CA GLU A 560 0.93 -16.40 0.75
C GLU A 560 0.35 -17.76 0.35
N VAL A 561 0.12 -17.97 -0.95
CA VAL A 561 -0.37 -19.25 -1.48
C VAL A 561 0.69 -20.35 -1.31
N ARG A 562 1.98 -20.06 -1.57
CA ARG A 562 3.08 -21.00 -1.30
C ARG A 562 3.20 -21.32 0.19
N ALA A 563 3.05 -20.32 1.07
CA ALA A 563 3.07 -20.55 2.51
C ALA A 563 1.92 -21.48 2.95
N ALA A 564 0.70 -21.29 2.40
CA ALA A 564 -0.43 -22.20 2.65
C ALA A 564 -0.12 -23.63 2.22
N ALA A 565 0.49 -23.86 1.05
CA ALA A 565 0.90 -25.19 0.60
C ALA A 565 1.90 -25.85 1.56
N ARG A 566 2.87 -25.09 2.07
CA ARG A 566 3.87 -25.58 3.05
C ARG A 566 3.19 -25.95 4.38
N VAL A 567 2.20 -25.18 4.81
CA VAL A 567 1.39 -25.50 5.99
C VAL A 567 0.56 -26.77 5.72
N LEU A 568 -0.16 -26.85 4.60
CA LEU A 568 -0.94 -28.04 4.21
C LEU A 568 -0.08 -29.31 4.22
N ALA A 569 1.15 -29.23 3.76
CA ALA A 569 2.11 -30.33 3.68
C ALA A 569 2.87 -30.61 4.99
N GLY A 570 2.60 -29.87 6.07
CA GLY A 570 3.30 -30.02 7.36
C GLY A 570 4.78 -29.64 7.34
N ARG A 571 5.21 -28.86 6.35
CA ARG A 571 6.58 -28.33 6.30
C ARG A 571 6.80 -27.20 7.29
N VAL A 572 5.72 -26.48 7.58
CA VAL A 572 5.67 -25.40 8.56
C VAL A 572 4.42 -25.60 9.41
N ALA A 573 4.54 -25.46 10.73
CA ALA A 573 3.38 -25.42 11.61
C ALA A 573 2.68 -24.07 11.49
N PRO A 574 1.34 -24.03 11.38
CA PRO A 574 0.57 -22.78 11.33
C PRO A 574 0.72 -22.01 12.65
N ARG A 575 0.96 -20.71 12.56
CA ARG A 575 1.16 -19.82 13.72
C ARG A 575 0.25 -18.61 13.72
N GLY A 576 -0.37 -18.29 12.57
CA GLY A 576 -1.30 -17.18 12.45
C GLY A 576 -2.46 -17.29 13.45
N ARG A 577 -2.96 -16.15 13.90
CA ARG A 577 -4.13 -16.00 14.75
C ARG A 577 -5.08 -15.01 14.11
N LEU A 578 -6.39 -15.30 14.12
CA LEU A 578 -7.39 -14.37 13.55
C LEU A 578 -7.22 -12.96 14.12
N PRO A 579 -6.99 -11.94 13.29
CA PRO A 579 -6.94 -10.55 13.77
C PRO A 579 -8.32 -9.89 13.79
N VAL A 580 -9.34 -10.59 13.32
CA VAL A 580 -10.75 -10.17 13.31
C VAL A 580 -11.62 -11.32 13.85
N PRO A 581 -12.78 -11.04 14.46
CA PRO A 581 -13.72 -12.09 14.82
C PRO A 581 -14.41 -12.63 13.56
N VAL A 582 -14.76 -13.92 13.58
CA VAL A 582 -15.61 -14.55 12.58
C VAL A 582 -16.98 -14.83 13.20
N GLN A 583 -18.04 -14.22 12.68
CA GLN A 583 -19.40 -14.42 13.15
C GLN A 583 -19.99 -15.71 12.57
N ARG A 584 -20.99 -16.26 13.24
CA ARG A 584 -21.78 -17.38 12.71
C ARG A 584 -22.60 -16.92 11.51
N ALA A 585 -22.72 -17.79 10.51
CA ALA A 585 -23.51 -17.48 9.31
C ALA A 585 -25.03 -17.47 9.55
N ASP A 586 -25.49 -18.25 10.54
CA ASP A 586 -26.90 -18.38 10.94
C ASP A 586 -27.32 -17.34 11.98
N ASP A 587 -26.40 -16.76 12.72
CA ASP A 587 -26.64 -15.74 13.73
C ASP A 587 -25.43 -14.79 13.82
N PRO A 588 -25.42 -13.70 13.02
CA PRO A 588 -24.29 -12.76 13.00
C PRO A 588 -24.01 -12.04 14.32
N ALA A 589 -24.94 -12.08 15.29
CA ALA A 589 -24.70 -11.55 16.62
C ALA A 589 -23.79 -12.48 17.46
N LYS A 590 -23.59 -13.71 17.04
CA LYS A 590 -22.76 -14.69 17.74
C LYS A 590 -21.44 -14.91 17.03
N VAL A 591 -20.38 -14.93 17.82
CA VAL A 591 -19.04 -15.22 17.33
C VAL A 591 -18.85 -16.72 17.15
N LEU A 592 -18.39 -17.15 15.97
CA LEU A 592 -17.95 -18.51 15.67
C LEU A 592 -16.50 -18.70 16.14
N PHE A 593 -15.62 -17.78 15.74
CA PHE A 593 -14.23 -17.75 16.17
C PHE A 593 -13.86 -16.35 16.65
N PRO A 594 -13.35 -16.21 17.88
CA PRO A 594 -12.92 -14.91 18.41
C PRO A 594 -11.60 -14.44 17.80
N VAL A 595 -11.29 -13.16 17.98
CA VAL A 595 -9.94 -12.64 17.75
C VAL A 595 -8.93 -13.49 18.52
N GLY A 596 -7.79 -13.79 17.92
CA GLY A 596 -6.76 -14.65 18.50
C GLY A 596 -6.99 -16.14 18.26
N HIS A 597 -8.14 -16.56 17.68
CA HIS A 597 -8.33 -17.97 17.31
C HIS A 597 -7.34 -18.39 16.23
N GLY A 598 -6.84 -19.60 16.37
CA GLY A 598 -5.97 -20.28 15.42
C GLY A 598 -5.45 -21.57 16.04
N LEU A 599 -5.34 -22.59 15.23
CA LEU A 599 -4.84 -23.90 15.64
C LEU A 599 -3.37 -24.04 15.24
N THR A 600 -2.70 -25.03 15.81
CA THR A 600 -1.35 -25.44 15.38
C THR A 600 -1.32 -26.96 15.29
N TYR A 601 -0.35 -27.48 14.59
CA TYR A 601 -0.10 -28.93 14.64
C TYR A 601 0.44 -29.29 16.03
N GLY A 602 0.02 -30.43 16.53
CA GLY A 602 0.57 -30.95 17.78
C GLY A 602 2.07 -31.16 17.68
N PRO A 603 2.77 -31.23 18.84
CA PRO A 603 4.20 -31.45 18.89
C PRO A 603 4.59 -32.79 18.25
#